data_57c2ac9be3dd2b0cb7b6d9f1f5164207
#
_entry.id   57c2ac9be3dd2b0cb7b6d9f1f5164207
#
_cell.length_a   1.000
_cell.length_b   1.000
_cell.length_c   1.000
_cell.angle_alpha   90.00
_cell.angle_beta   90.00
_cell.angle_gamma   90.00
#
_symmetry.space_group_name_H-M   'P 1'
#
loop_
_entity.id
_entity.type
_entity.pdbx_description
1 polymer ?
#
loop_
_entity_poly.entity_id
_entity_poly.type
_entity_poly.pdbx_seq_one_letter_code
_entity_poly.pdbx_strand_id
1 'polypeptide(L)'
;EAGLCLYGHELGTDKTPIEANLKWAISKQRITNGGFIGSEKIIGQIIDGTKQIRVGIKPEGRLIAREHTKIFNETETIIGEITSGTFGPSVNGPVAMGYIEKEFSKINTKVFLEVRGKKYPAIICGLPFYKKSYVKGAN
;
A
#
# COMPACT_ATOMS: atom_id res chain seq x y z
N GLU A 1 3.47 8.99 -7.01
CA GLU A 1 3.08 8.35 -8.27
C GLU A 1 3.86 7.07 -8.55
N ALA A 2 5.14 7.01 -8.21
CA ALA A 2 5.99 5.83 -8.38
C ALA A 2 5.68 4.69 -7.38
N GLY A 3 4.88 4.92 -6.35
CA GLY A 3 4.54 3.92 -5.35
C GLY A 3 5.71 3.51 -4.45
N LEU A 4 6.74 4.34 -4.34
CA LEU A 4 7.89 4.09 -3.48
C LEU A 4 7.56 4.39 -2.02
N CYS A 5 8.15 3.61 -1.12
CA CYS A 5 8.00 3.81 0.32
C CYS A 5 8.95 4.90 0.82
N LEU A 6 8.48 5.65 1.82
CA LEU A 6 9.30 6.58 2.58
C LEU A 6 9.41 6.08 4.02
N TYR A 7 10.65 6.07 4.57
CA TYR A 7 10.86 5.76 5.97
C TYR A 7 10.26 6.86 6.87
N GLY A 8 9.52 6.46 7.87
CA GLY A 8 8.74 7.35 8.74
C GLY A 8 7.25 7.44 8.36
N HIS A 9 6.89 7.01 7.16
CA HIS A 9 5.50 6.97 6.68
C HIS A 9 5.07 5.53 6.35
N GLU A 10 5.54 4.97 5.22
CA GLU A 10 5.25 3.59 4.84
C GLU A 10 6.12 2.57 5.56
N LEU A 11 7.33 2.96 5.94
CA LEU A 11 8.30 2.09 6.60
C LEU A 11 8.65 2.61 7.99
N GLY A 12 8.85 1.68 8.90
CA GLY A 12 9.25 1.93 10.28
C GLY A 12 9.75 0.64 10.92
N THR A 13 10.09 0.70 12.19
CA THR A 13 10.54 -0.46 12.95
C THR A 13 9.42 -1.47 13.24
N ASP A 14 8.18 -1.08 13.08
CA ASP A 14 6.96 -1.85 13.30
C ASP A 14 6.43 -2.55 12.04
N LYS A 15 6.94 -2.20 10.85
CA LYS A 15 6.52 -2.74 9.55
C LYS A 15 7.56 -3.69 8.97
N THR A 16 7.10 -4.83 8.48
CA THR A 16 7.97 -5.76 7.78
C THR A 16 8.01 -5.47 6.26
N PRO A 17 9.04 -5.91 5.56
CA PRO A 17 9.08 -5.83 4.09
C PRO A 17 7.91 -6.57 3.41
N ILE A 18 7.34 -7.58 4.05
CA ILE A 18 6.21 -8.34 3.50
C ILE A 18 4.93 -7.52 3.59
N GLU A 19 4.66 -6.92 4.75
CA GLU A 19 3.54 -5.99 4.93
C GLU A 19 3.65 -4.79 3.99
N ALA A 20 4.88 -4.27 3.80
CA ALA A 20 5.14 -3.15 2.89
C ALA A 20 5.07 -3.52 1.39
N ASN A 21 4.75 -4.79 1.06
CA ASN A 21 4.72 -5.30 -0.32
C ASN A 21 6.07 -5.16 -1.04
N LEU A 22 7.17 -5.41 -0.31
CA LEU A 22 8.56 -5.31 -0.75
C LEU A 22 9.28 -6.67 -0.75
N LYS A 23 8.56 -7.80 -0.81
CA LYS A 23 9.15 -9.14 -0.85
C LYS A 23 10.24 -9.27 -1.94
N TRP A 24 10.05 -8.60 -3.06
CA TRP A 24 10.97 -8.59 -4.19
C TRP A 24 12.37 -8.05 -3.84
N ALA A 25 12.49 -7.23 -2.79
CA ALA A 25 13.76 -6.66 -2.32
C ALA A 25 14.59 -7.67 -1.49
N ILE A 26 14.00 -8.80 -1.10
CA ILE A 26 14.69 -9.84 -0.34
C ILE A 26 15.14 -10.92 -1.33
N SER A 27 16.44 -11.21 -1.37
CA SER A 27 16.97 -12.22 -2.29
C SER A 27 16.39 -13.61 -1.98
N LYS A 28 16.18 -14.42 -3.03
CA LYS A 28 15.68 -15.79 -2.89
C LYS A 28 16.55 -16.62 -1.97
N GLN A 29 17.87 -16.48 -2.05
CA GLN A 29 18.83 -17.19 -1.19
C GLN A 29 18.60 -16.86 0.29
N ARG A 30 18.37 -15.59 0.65
CA ARG A 30 18.08 -15.21 2.04
C ARG A 30 16.75 -15.78 2.53
N ILE A 31 15.74 -15.80 1.68
CA ILE A 31 14.44 -16.41 2.01
C ILE A 31 14.60 -17.91 2.29
N THR A 32 15.40 -18.62 1.48
CA THR A 32 15.64 -20.07 1.63
C THR A 32 16.51 -20.38 2.85
N ASN A 33 17.58 -19.65 3.07
CA ASN A 33 18.57 -19.97 4.10
C ASN A 33 18.25 -19.36 5.47
N GLY A 34 17.43 -18.32 5.53
CA GLY A 34 17.19 -17.58 6.77
C GLY A 34 18.45 -16.88 7.29
N GLY A 35 18.60 -16.82 8.62
CA GLY A 35 19.82 -16.37 9.30
C GLY A 35 20.09 -14.86 9.24
N PHE A 36 19.14 -14.04 8.82
CA PHE A 36 19.22 -12.57 8.89
C PHE A 36 18.27 -12.03 9.97
N ILE A 37 18.51 -10.81 10.42
CA ILE A 37 17.70 -10.18 11.48
C ILE A 37 16.23 -10.12 11.03
N GLY A 38 15.34 -10.68 11.87
CA GLY A 38 13.89 -10.74 11.59
C GLY A 38 13.48 -11.85 10.61
N SER A 39 14.38 -12.76 10.22
CA SER A 39 14.11 -13.82 9.25
C SER A 39 12.91 -14.70 9.65
N GLU A 40 12.78 -15.06 10.92
CA GLU A 40 11.66 -15.89 11.40
C GLU A 40 10.30 -15.24 11.11
N LYS A 41 10.14 -13.97 11.50
CA LYS A 41 8.90 -13.20 11.24
C LYS A 41 8.64 -13.05 9.75
N ILE A 42 9.67 -12.70 8.97
CA ILE A 42 9.56 -12.45 7.53
C ILE A 42 9.21 -13.75 6.78
N ILE A 43 9.90 -14.85 7.09
CA ILE A 43 9.63 -16.14 6.46
C ILE A 43 8.25 -16.66 6.86
N GLY A 44 7.86 -16.54 8.14
CA GLY A 44 6.51 -16.85 8.60
C GLY A 44 5.45 -16.07 7.81
N GLN A 45 5.61 -14.78 7.62
CA GLN A 45 4.69 -13.95 6.83
C GLN A 45 4.67 -14.31 5.32
N ILE A 46 5.76 -14.85 4.78
CA ILE A 46 5.78 -15.35 3.40
C ILE A 46 4.95 -16.63 3.26
N ILE A 47 4.94 -17.49 4.29
CA ILE A 47 4.23 -18.77 4.31
C ILE A 47 2.76 -18.57 4.67
N ASP A 48 2.50 -17.89 5.77
CA ASP A 48 1.16 -17.79 6.38
C ASP A 48 0.38 -16.54 5.89
N GLY A 49 1.08 -15.60 5.26
CA GLY A 49 0.53 -14.30 4.89
C GLY A 49 0.69 -13.24 6.00
N THR A 50 0.19 -12.04 5.72
CA THR A 50 0.21 -10.91 6.65
C THR A 50 -1.22 -10.53 7.04
N LYS A 51 -1.40 -9.96 8.22
CA LYS A 51 -2.70 -9.41 8.64
C LYS A 51 -3.05 -8.15 7.85
N GLN A 52 -2.06 -7.32 7.57
CA GLN A 52 -2.19 -6.07 6.81
C GLN A 52 -1.17 -6.03 5.68
N ILE A 53 -1.46 -5.21 4.68
CA ILE A 53 -0.56 -5.01 3.55
C ILE A 53 -0.68 -3.59 3.00
N ARG A 54 0.43 -3.05 2.53
CA ARG A 54 0.46 -1.76 1.84
C ARG A 54 -0.15 -1.89 0.44
N VAL A 55 -1.04 -0.94 0.12
CA VAL A 55 -1.75 -0.86 -1.16
C VAL A 55 -1.71 0.54 -1.73
N GLY A 56 -1.95 0.66 -3.03
CA GLY A 56 -2.32 1.90 -3.68
C GLY A 56 -3.82 2.14 -3.53
N ILE A 57 -4.20 3.41 -3.35
CA ILE A 57 -5.60 3.83 -3.19
C ILE A 57 -5.83 5.02 -4.09
N LYS A 58 -6.89 4.96 -4.88
CA LYS A 58 -7.31 6.04 -5.77
C LYS A 58 -8.63 6.60 -5.26
N PRO A 59 -8.62 7.79 -4.61
CA PRO A 59 -9.83 8.49 -4.24
C PRO A 59 -10.64 8.88 -5.47
N GLU A 60 -11.95 8.86 -5.37
CA GLU A 60 -12.82 9.39 -6.42
C GLU A 60 -12.82 10.93 -6.40
N GLY A 61 -12.96 11.53 -7.57
CA GLY A 61 -12.97 12.99 -7.74
C GLY A 61 -11.60 13.65 -7.49
N ARG A 62 -11.57 14.74 -6.75
CA ARG A 62 -10.37 15.54 -6.47
C ARG A 62 -9.92 15.53 -5.00
N LEU A 63 -10.47 14.62 -4.20
CA LEU A 63 -10.14 14.51 -2.79
C LEU A 63 -8.70 14.04 -2.59
N ILE A 64 -7.92 14.78 -1.82
CA ILE A 64 -6.58 14.37 -1.38
C ILE A 64 -6.70 13.85 0.05
N ALA A 65 -6.54 12.53 0.22
CA ALA A 65 -6.45 11.92 1.54
C ALA A 65 -5.03 12.04 2.06
N ARG A 66 -4.87 12.63 3.24
CA ARG A 66 -3.57 12.82 3.89
C ARG A 66 -3.26 11.66 4.82
N GLU A 67 -2.02 11.61 5.30
CA GLU A 67 -1.58 10.70 6.36
C GLU A 67 -2.58 10.67 7.53
N HIS A 68 -2.73 9.50 8.15
CA HIS A 68 -3.68 9.21 9.24
C HIS A 68 -5.17 9.25 8.87
N THR A 69 -5.52 9.46 7.58
CA THR A 69 -6.91 9.30 7.12
C THR A 69 -7.33 7.84 7.29
N LYS A 70 -8.44 7.61 8.00
CA LYS A 70 -8.97 6.25 8.20
C LYS A 70 -9.63 5.71 6.94
N ILE A 71 -9.45 4.41 6.72
CA ILE A 71 -10.02 3.67 5.61
C ILE A 71 -11.09 2.75 6.15
N PHE A 72 -12.27 2.81 5.55
CA PHE A 72 -13.45 2.01 5.92
C PHE A 72 -13.85 1.08 4.78
N ASN A 73 -14.41 -0.06 5.14
CA ASN A 73 -15.10 -0.94 4.20
C ASN A 73 -16.57 -0.49 3.98
N GLU A 74 -17.32 -1.25 3.19
CA GLU A 74 -18.73 -0.98 2.90
C GLU A 74 -19.65 -1.12 4.11
N THR A 75 -19.24 -1.87 5.15
CA THR A 75 -19.97 -2.02 6.41
C THR A 75 -19.55 -1.01 7.48
N GLU A 76 -18.88 0.07 7.07
CA GLU A 76 -18.44 1.16 7.95
C GLU A 76 -17.42 0.76 9.02
N THR A 77 -16.74 -0.38 8.86
CA THR A 77 -15.65 -0.83 9.74
C THR A 77 -14.32 -0.23 9.30
N ILE A 78 -13.50 0.24 10.24
CA ILE A 78 -12.14 0.70 9.96
C ILE A 78 -11.30 -0.51 9.60
N ILE A 79 -10.74 -0.51 8.39
CA ILE A 79 -9.91 -1.58 7.85
C ILE A 79 -8.45 -1.15 7.62
N GLY A 80 -8.13 0.11 7.87
CA GLY A 80 -6.78 0.60 7.66
C GLY A 80 -6.62 2.12 7.79
N GLU A 81 -5.45 2.57 7.36
CA GLU A 81 -5.06 3.98 7.44
C GLU A 81 -4.16 4.39 6.27
N ILE A 82 -4.31 5.62 5.79
CA ILE A 82 -3.44 6.24 4.80
C ILE A 82 -2.10 6.62 5.45
N THR A 83 -1.02 6.28 4.78
CA THR A 83 0.35 6.67 5.15
C THR A 83 0.87 7.87 4.37
N SER A 84 0.45 8.00 3.11
CA SER A 84 0.79 9.16 2.29
C SER A 84 -0.26 9.39 1.22
N GLY A 85 -0.46 10.65 0.84
CA GLY A 85 -1.39 11.00 -0.21
C GLY A 85 -1.15 12.39 -0.77
N THR A 86 -1.33 12.51 -2.09
CA THR A 86 -1.10 13.74 -2.83
C THR A 86 -1.91 13.79 -4.11
N PHE A 87 -1.84 14.90 -4.81
CA PHE A 87 -2.26 14.99 -6.21
C PHE A 87 -1.08 14.58 -7.11
N GLY A 88 -1.29 13.58 -7.96
CA GLY A 88 -0.29 13.09 -8.92
C GLY A 88 -0.42 13.84 -10.25
N PRO A 89 0.57 14.67 -10.63
CA PRO A 89 0.51 15.42 -11.89
C PRO A 89 0.54 14.54 -13.14
N SER A 90 1.28 13.42 -13.10
CA SER A 90 1.37 12.52 -14.26
C SER A 90 0.11 11.66 -14.44
N VAL A 91 -0.56 11.27 -13.35
CA VAL A 91 -1.83 10.56 -13.39
C VAL A 91 -3.04 11.49 -13.41
N ASN A 92 -2.79 12.81 -13.29
CA ASN A 92 -3.78 13.89 -13.27
C ASN A 92 -4.92 13.64 -12.28
N GLY A 93 -4.57 13.21 -11.06
CA GLY A 93 -5.57 12.89 -10.05
C GLY A 93 -4.99 12.60 -8.68
N PRO A 94 -5.85 12.50 -7.65
CA PRO A 94 -5.43 12.13 -6.31
C PRO A 94 -4.95 10.68 -6.26
N VAL A 95 -3.87 10.46 -5.53
CA VAL A 95 -3.29 9.15 -5.24
C VAL A 95 -2.92 9.07 -3.77
N ALA A 96 -3.05 7.90 -3.18
CA ALA A 96 -2.68 7.66 -1.81
C ALA A 96 -2.11 6.24 -1.64
N MET A 97 -1.27 6.05 -0.64
CA MET A 97 -0.85 4.74 -0.17
C MET A 97 -1.26 4.58 1.29
N GLY A 98 -1.47 3.35 1.70
CA GLY A 98 -1.84 3.05 3.07
C GLY A 98 -1.74 1.56 3.36
N TYR A 99 -1.90 1.21 4.62
CA TYR A 99 -2.01 -0.17 5.08
C TYR A 99 -3.46 -0.50 5.33
N ILE A 100 -3.89 -1.64 4.84
CA ILE A 100 -5.23 -2.18 5.07
C ILE A 100 -5.15 -3.65 5.48
N GLU A 101 -6.20 -4.16 6.09
CA GLU A 101 -6.38 -5.59 6.33
C GLU A 101 -6.29 -6.36 5.01
N LYS A 102 -5.55 -7.47 5.03
CA LYS A 102 -5.17 -8.23 3.83
C LYS A 102 -6.37 -8.69 3.00
N GLU A 103 -7.46 -9.03 3.63
CA GLU A 103 -8.68 -9.50 2.96
C GLU A 103 -9.30 -8.46 2.02
N PHE A 104 -9.14 -7.15 2.31
CA PHE A 104 -9.64 -6.06 1.48
C PHE A 104 -8.65 -5.59 0.41
N SER A 105 -7.46 -6.21 0.29
CA SER A 105 -6.37 -5.72 -0.56
C SER A 105 -6.52 -6.02 -2.07
N LYS A 106 -7.60 -6.67 -2.48
CA LYS A 106 -7.85 -6.98 -3.89
C LYS A 106 -8.03 -5.69 -4.70
N ILE A 107 -7.38 -5.63 -5.87
CA ILE A 107 -7.53 -4.50 -6.80
C ILE A 107 -9.02 -4.35 -7.19
N ASN A 108 -9.47 -3.10 -7.29
CA ASN A 108 -10.85 -2.67 -7.51
C ASN A 108 -11.80 -2.88 -6.32
N THR A 109 -11.33 -3.27 -5.14
CA THR A 109 -12.14 -3.25 -3.93
C THR A 109 -12.52 -1.81 -3.61
N LYS A 110 -13.81 -1.56 -3.36
CA LYS A 110 -14.33 -0.27 -2.92
C LYS A 110 -14.03 -0.07 -1.44
N VAL A 111 -13.59 1.11 -1.11
CA VAL A 111 -13.31 1.56 0.26
C VAL A 111 -13.77 3.00 0.42
N PHE A 112 -13.81 3.48 1.66
CA PHE A 112 -14.18 4.86 1.96
C PHE A 112 -13.09 5.51 2.81
N LEU A 113 -12.81 6.78 2.53
CA LEU A 113 -11.80 7.59 3.22
C LEU A 113 -12.51 8.66 4.04
N GLU A 114 -12.24 8.72 5.35
CA GLU A 114 -12.84 9.73 6.19
C GLU A 114 -12.01 11.01 6.21
N VAL A 115 -12.52 12.05 5.58
CA VAL A 115 -11.90 13.38 5.57
C VAL A 115 -12.87 14.39 6.14
N ARG A 116 -12.49 15.08 7.22
CA ARG A 116 -13.30 16.08 7.92
C ARG A 116 -14.68 15.56 8.31
N GLY A 117 -14.74 14.33 8.84
CA GLY A 117 -15.97 13.68 9.29
C GLY A 117 -16.93 13.24 8.18
N LYS A 118 -16.48 13.26 6.92
CA LYS A 118 -17.25 12.74 5.78
C LYS A 118 -16.52 11.59 5.11
N LYS A 119 -17.26 10.58 4.68
CA LYS A 119 -16.74 9.43 3.95
C LYS A 119 -16.80 9.67 2.45
N TYR A 120 -15.68 9.46 1.78
CA TYR A 120 -15.52 9.63 0.35
C TYR A 120 -15.12 8.31 -0.29
N PRO A 121 -15.75 7.92 -1.41
CA PRO A 121 -15.43 6.68 -2.07
C PRO A 121 -14.02 6.69 -2.66
N ALA A 122 -13.38 5.54 -2.62
CA ALA A 122 -12.07 5.27 -3.22
C ALA A 122 -11.99 3.80 -3.65
N ILE A 123 -11.02 3.47 -4.45
CA ILE A 123 -10.76 2.09 -4.88
C ILE A 123 -9.31 1.70 -4.58
N ILE A 124 -9.13 0.43 -4.23
CA ILE A 124 -7.80 -0.17 -4.15
C ILE A 124 -7.24 -0.34 -5.56
N CYS A 125 -6.01 0.08 -5.78
CA CYS A 125 -5.35 -0.02 -7.07
C CYS A 125 -3.92 -0.58 -6.96
N GLY A 126 -3.38 -0.98 -8.09
CA GLY A 126 -2.00 -1.45 -8.17
C GLY A 126 -0.98 -0.31 -8.06
N LEU A 127 0.23 -0.66 -7.68
CA LEU A 127 1.40 0.21 -7.68
C LEU A 127 2.38 -0.25 -8.78
N PRO A 128 3.08 0.65 -9.45
CA PRO A 128 3.02 2.11 -9.36
C PRO A 128 1.73 2.70 -9.97
N PHE A 129 1.32 3.90 -9.53
CA PHE A 129 0.19 4.62 -10.12
C PHE A 129 0.48 5.06 -11.56
N TYR A 130 1.72 5.46 -11.82
CA TYR A 130 2.22 5.85 -13.13
C TYR A 130 3.26 4.85 -13.61
N LYS A 131 2.95 4.15 -14.71
CA LYS A 131 3.89 3.23 -15.37
C LYS A 131 4.86 4.03 -16.24
N LYS A 132 6.14 3.97 -15.90
CA LYS A 132 7.20 4.62 -16.67
C LYS A 132 7.40 3.92 -18.01
N SER A 133 7.55 4.68 -19.08
CA SER A 133 7.74 4.18 -20.44
C SER A 133 9.10 4.55 -21.06
N TYR A 134 10.07 5.00 -20.25
CA TYR A 134 11.36 5.47 -20.75
C TYR A 134 12.35 4.34 -21.08
N VAL A 135 12.11 3.11 -20.66
CA VAL A 135 12.90 1.96 -21.10
C VAL A 135 12.29 1.44 -22.40
N LYS A 136 12.82 1.90 -23.53
CA LYS A 136 12.49 1.33 -24.84
C LYS A 136 13.25 0.00 -24.97
N GLY A 137 12.54 -1.11 -25.22
CA GLY A 137 13.14 -2.36 -25.65
C GLY A 137 13.07 -3.56 -24.72
N ALA A 138 12.15 -3.60 -23.75
CA ALA A 138 11.70 -4.85 -23.18
C ALA A 138 10.38 -5.26 -23.89
N ASN A 139 10.52 -5.91 -25.06
CA ASN A 139 9.46 -6.72 -25.65
C ASN A 139 9.41 -8.06 -24.93
#